data_1773657e355734baea67bd3e22c8b601
#
_entry.id   1773657e355734baea67bd3e22c8b601
#
_cell.length_a   1.000
_cell.length_b   1.000
_cell.length_c   1.000
_cell.angle_alpha   90.00
_cell.angle_beta   90.00
_cell.angle_gamma   90.00
#
_symmetry.space_group_name_H-M   'P 1'
#
loop_
_entity.id
_entity.type
_entity.pdbx_description
1 polymer ?
#
loop_
_entity_poly.entity_id
_entity_poly.type
_entity_poly.pdbx_seq_one_letter_code
_entity_poly.pdbx_strand_id
1 'polypeptide(L)'
;KELPFDGEIMLHEELAKKREDKEKLDKVRRTALDTDPLYVLFTSGSTGMPKGVVGHHRGVIDYIDQLSAVLDFDEESVFGNQAPLYFDACMKDIYPTLKFGATTWLIPHELFLFPVRLVEYLNVHKINTICWVVSALTMISAFGTFKEVVPEYLRTVAFGSEVFPIRQFNLWKRTLPQVRFTN
;
A
#
# COMPACT_ATOMS: atom_id res chain seq x y z
N LYS A 1 -9.11 -5.48 26.99
CA LYS A 1 -9.34 -6.95 27.00
C LYS A 1 -7.98 -7.61 27.05
N GLU A 2 -7.71 -8.35 28.13
CA GLU A 2 -6.53 -9.21 28.20
C GLU A 2 -6.66 -10.28 27.13
N LEU A 3 -5.63 -10.38 26.29
CA LEU A 3 -5.51 -11.49 25.34
C LEU A 3 -5.12 -12.75 26.15
N PRO A 4 -5.80 -13.90 25.98
CA PRO A 4 -5.40 -15.15 26.59
C PRO A 4 -4.14 -15.66 25.86
N PHE A 5 -2.96 -15.18 26.30
CA PHE A 5 -1.68 -15.47 25.67
C PHE A 5 -0.63 -15.76 26.76
N ASP A 6 -0.06 -16.93 26.75
CA ASP A 6 0.96 -17.39 27.71
C ASP A 6 2.41 -17.04 27.30
N GLY A 7 2.59 -16.18 26.31
CA GLY A 7 3.90 -15.75 25.83
C GLY A 7 4.34 -14.39 26.38
N GLU A 8 5.56 -14.00 26.07
CA GLU A 8 6.08 -12.66 26.40
C GLU A 8 5.37 -11.59 25.54
N ILE A 9 4.81 -10.59 26.19
CA ILE A 9 4.20 -9.44 25.53
C ILE A 9 5.20 -8.29 25.59
N MET A 10 5.62 -7.81 24.42
CA MET A 10 6.51 -6.66 24.25
C MET A 10 5.73 -5.48 23.71
N LEU A 11 5.74 -4.36 24.43
CA LEU A 11 5.10 -3.13 23.95
C LEU A 11 6.04 -2.39 22.98
N HIS A 12 5.49 -1.88 21.90
CA HIS A 12 6.24 -1.14 20.88
C HIS A 12 7.02 0.04 21.49
N GLU A 13 6.39 0.79 22.40
CA GLU A 13 6.98 1.95 23.07
C GLU A 13 8.18 1.58 23.97
N GLU A 14 8.20 0.37 24.49
CA GLU A 14 9.32 -0.16 25.28
C GLU A 14 10.44 -0.64 24.38
N LEU A 15 10.11 -1.30 23.26
CA LEU A 15 11.08 -1.74 22.28
C LEU A 15 11.81 -0.57 21.63
N ALA A 16 11.10 0.51 21.32
CA ALA A 16 11.68 1.71 20.73
C ALA A 16 12.72 2.42 21.62
N LYS A 17 12.70 2.16 22.94
CA LYS A 17 13.67 2.70 23.91
C LYS A 17 14.91 1.81 24.09
N LYS A 18 14.85 0.56 23.63
CA LYS A 18 15.99 -0.38 23.76
C LYS A 18 17.10 0.00 22.77
N ARG A 19 18.33 -0.13 23.22
CA ARG A 19 19.48 0.01 22.32
C ARG A 19 19.57 -1.19 21.38
N GLU A 20 19.99 -0.91 20.17
CA GLU A 20 20.26 -1.90 19.14
C GLU A 20 21.38 -2.87 19.61
N ASP A 21 21.12 -4.17 19.57
CA ASP A 21 22.11 -5.22 19.77
C ASP A 21 22.71 -5.59 18.42
N LYS A 22 23.80 -4.91 18.06
CA LYS A 22 24.46 -5.08 16.75
C LYS A 22 24.99 -6.49 16.53
N GLU A 23 25.54 -7.13 17.55
CA GLU A 23 26.09 -8.48 17.44
C GLU A 23 24.98 -9.50 17.12
N LYS A 24 23.85 -9.40 17.83
CA LYS A 24 22.68 -10.23 17.60
C LYS A 24 22.09 -10.00 16.21
N LEU A 25 21.99 -8.75 15.78
CA LEU A 25 21.50 -8.40 14.44
C LEU A 25 22.42 -8.94 13.34
N ASP A 26 23.71 -8.78 13.48
CA ASP A 26 24.70 -9.29 12.51
C ASP A 26 24.66 -10.82 12.42
N LYS A 27 24.47 -11.50 13.53
CA LYS A 27 24.27 -12.96 13.54
C LYS A 27 23.03 -13.35 12.76
N VAL A 28 21.89 -12.70 12.99
CA VAL A 28 20.64 -12.97 12.27
C VAL A 28 20.81 -12.69 10.78
N ARG A 29 21.38 -11.53 10.41
CA ARG A 29 21.62 -11.15 9.00
C ARG A 29 22.49 -12.16 8.23
N ARG A 30 23.51 -12.75 8.90
CA ARG A 30 24.39 -13.75 8.25
C ARG A 30 23.71 -15.09 8.00
N THR A 31 22.66 -15.41 8.73
CA THR A 31 21.93 -16.67 8.62
C THR A 31 20.59 -16.54 7.89
N ALA A 32 20.13 -15.32 7.68
CA ALA A 32 18.87 -15.06 6.98
C ALA A 32 18.95 -15.49 5.52
N LEU A 33 17.93 -16.20 5.07
CA LEU A 33 17.74 -16.63 3.70
C LEU A 33 16.55 -15.86 3.08
N ASP A 34 16.58 -15.69 1.77
CA ASP A 34 15.48 -15.07 1.04
C ASP A 34 14.19 -15.91 1.03
N THR A 35 14.31 -17.19 1.42
CA THR A 35 13.18 -18.11 1.65
C THR A 35 12.61 -18.04 3.07
N ASP A 36 13.24 -17.28 3.97
CA ASP A 36 12.72 -17.11 5.31
C ASP A 36 11.37 -16.37 5.30
N PRO A 37 10.47 -16.68 6.25
CA PRO A 37 9.21 -15.98 6.40
C PRO A 37 9.41 -14.49 6.66
N LEU A 38 8.70 -13.65 5.91
CA LEU A 38 8.64 -12.20 6.11
C LEU A 38 7.41 -11.79 6.91
N TYR A 39 6.26 -12.40 6.58
CA TYR A 39 4.99 -12.14 7.27
C TYR A 39 4.05 -13.35 7.19
N VAL A 40 3.06 -13.36 8.07
CA VAL A 40 1.94 -14.31 8.02
C VAL A 40 0.64 -13.52 8.05
N LEU A 41 -0.21 -13.71 7.05
CA LEU A 41 -1.56 -13.15 7.00
C LEU A 41 -2.60 -14.25 7.09
N PHE A 42 -3.62 -14.04 7.91
CA PHE A 42 -4.70 -14.99 8.09
C PHE A 42 -5.86 -14.70 7.14
N THR A 43 -6.34 -15.72 6.46
CA THR A 43 -7.54 -15.67 5.65
C THR A 43 -8.69 -16.38 6.36
N SER A 44 -9.94 -15.93 6.12
CA SER A 44 -11.13 -16.65 6.58
C SER A 44 -11.23 -17.99 5.83
N GLY A 45 -10.75 -19.06 6.44
CA GLY A 45 -10.81 -20.40 5.82
C GLY A 45 -12.25 -20.84 5.54
N SER A 46 -12.51 -21.46 4.39
CA SER A 46 -13.82 -22.03 4.01
C SER A 46 -14.37 -23.05 5.02
N THR A 47 -13.52 -23.58 5.89
CA THR A 47 -13.86 -24.53 6.97
C THR A 47 -14.16 -23.84 8.30
N GLY A 48 -14.21 -22.49 8.36
CA GLY A 48 -14.42 -21.70 9.57
C GLY A 48 -13.15 -21.47 10.42
N MET A 49 -12.06 -22.20 10.17
CA MET A 49 -10.78 -21.99 10.83
C MET A 49 -9.88 -21.09 9.98
N PRO A 50 -9.36 -19.98 10.52
CA PRO A 50 -8.44 -19.11 9.80
C PRO A 50 -7.18 -19.87 9.38
N LYS A 51 -6.73 -19.65 8.14
CA LYS A 51 -5.49 -20.23 7.60
C LYS A 51 -4.42 -19.14 7.47
N GLY A 52 -3.24 -19.38 8.05
CA GLY A 52 -2.09 -18.49 7.90
C GLY A 52 -1.39 -18.73 6.56
N VAL A 53 -1.33 -17.67 5.74
CA VAL A 53 -0.55 -17.64 4.50
C VAL A 53 0.79 -16.98 4.79
N VAL A 54 1.88 -17.70 4.54
CA VAL A 54 3.24 -17.23 4.79
C VAL A 54 3.78 -16.59 3.52
N GLY A 55 4.14 -15.31 3.62
CA GLY A 55 4.94 -14.62 2.61
C GLY A 55 6.42 -14.69 2.98
N HIS A 56 7.30 -14.91 2.00
CA HIS A 56 8.74 -14.95 2.19
C HIS A 56 9.45 -13.83 1.41
N HIS A 57 10.68 -13.48 1.81
CA HIS A 57 11.44 -12.38 1.22
C HIS A 57 11.56 -12.47 -0.32
N ARG A 58 11.95 -13.62 -0.85
CA ARG A 58 12.07 -13.85 -2.31
C ARG A 58 10.78 -13.55 -3.06
N GLY A 59 9.63 -14.01 -2.52
CA GLY A 59 8.33 -13.78 -3.14
C GLY A 59 7.96 -12.29 -3.20
N VAL A 60 8.28 -11.54 -2.14
CA VAL A 60 8.04 -10.10 -2.12
C VAL A 60 8.98 -9.36 -3.07
N ILE A 61 10.26 -9.73 -3.11
CA ILE A 61 11.24 -9.14 -4.03
C ILE A 61 10.80 -9.35 -5.47
N ASP A 62 10.49 -10.59 -5.87
CA ASP A 62 10.02 -10.92 -7.21
C ASP A 62 8.72 -10.17 -7.56
N TYR A 63 7.75 -10.16 -6.64
CA TYR A 63 6.51 -9.42 -6.82
C TYR A 63 6.75 -7.93 -7.09
N ILE A 64 7.62 -7.28 -6.30
CA ILE A 64 7.92 -5.86 -6.46
C ILE A 64 8.71 -5.60 -7.75
N ASP A 65 9.61 -6.50 -8.15
CA ASP A 65 10.35 -6.40 -9.40
C ASP A 65 9.39 -6.42 -10.60
N GLN A 66 8.48 -7.40 -10.65
CA GLN A 66 7.51 -7.52 -11.73
C GLN A 66 6.49 -6.38 -11.73
N LEU A 67 5.96 -6.02 -10.55
CA LEU A 67 5.00 -4.93 -10.42
C LEU A 67 5.60 -3.61 -10.88
N SER A 68 6.84 -3.33 -10.47
CA SER A 68 7.54 -2.10 -10.84
C SER A 68 7.79 -2.02 -12.34
N ALA A 69 8.15 -3.13 -12.97
CA ALA A 69 8.35 -3.20 -14.43
C ALA A 69 7.03 -2.99 -15.19
N VAL A 70 5.91 -3.56 -14.67
CA VAL A 70 4.58 -3.41 -15.30
C VAL A 70 4.02 -2.01 -15.14
N LEU A 71 4.26 -1.34 -14.02
CA LEU A 71 3.69 -0.03 -13.68
C LEU A 71 4.64 1.15 -13.93
N ASP A 72 5.86 0.87 -14.43
CA ASP A 72 6.91 1.85 -14.72
C ASP A 72 7.27 2.71 -13.48
N PHE A 73 7.50 2.03 -12.33
CA PHE A 73 7.95 2.71 -11.12
C PHE A 73 9.44 3.07 -11.19
N ASP A 74 9.77 4.26 -10.74
CA ASP A 74 11.10 4.84 -10.76
C ASP A 74 11.36 5.73 -9.52
N GLU A 75 12.50 6.41 -9.49
CA GLU A 75 12.89 7.35 -8.45
C GLU A 75 12.03 8.63 -8.41
N GLU A 76 11.36 8.97 -9.50
CA GLU A 76 10.43 10.12 -9.58
C GLU A 76 9.00 9.76 -9.15
N SER A 77 8.75 8.50 -8.84
CA SER A 77 7.46 8.04 -8.37
C SER A 77 7.14 8.65 -7.00
N VAL A 78 5.97 9.27 -6.89
CA VAL A 78 5.44 9.83 -5.65
C VAL A 78 4.16 9.09 -5.33
N PHE A 79 4.26 8.14 -4.42
CA PHE A 79 3.15 7.27 -4.05
C PHE A 79 2.23 7.92 -3.03
N GLY A 80 0.92 7.70 -3.19
CA GLY A 80 -0.09 7.96 -2.17
C GLY A 80 -0.54 6.65 -1.52
N ASN A 81 -0.03 6.34 -0.32
CA ASN A 81 -0.40 5.12 0.38
C ASN A 81 -1.80 5.20 0.98
N GLN A 82 -2.65 4.22 0.63
CA GLN A 82 -4.01 4.07 1.15
C GLN A 82 -4.11 2.93 2.16
N ALA A 83 -3.39 1.84 1.91
CA ALA A 83 -3.49 0.64 2.71
C ALA A 83 -2.78 0.80 4.06
N PRO A 84 -3.39 0.33 5.17
CA PRO A 84 -2.72 0.29 6.46
C PRO A 84 -1.43 -0.54 6.40
N LEU A 85 -0.39 -0.13 7.16
CA LEU A 85 0.91 -0.80 7.15
C LEU A 85 0.88 -2.24 7.71
N TYR A 86 -0.20 -2.63 8.39
CA TYR A 86 -0.42 -4.00 8.86
C TYR A 86 -1.12 -4.91 7.82
N PHE A 87 -1.34 -4.39 6.60
CA PHE A 87 -1.97 -5.12 5.51
C PHE A 87 -1.02 -5.17 4.30
N ASP A 88 -0.94 -6.32 3.62
CA ASP A 88 0.03 -6.57 2.53
C ASP A 88 -0.10 -5.62 1.33
N ALA A 89 -1.26 -5.03 1.14
CA ALA A 89 -1.47 -4.07 0.05
C ALA A 89 -0.53 -2.85 0.12
N CYS A 90 0.00 -2.47 1.31
CA CYS A 90 0.96 -1.38 1.46
C CYS A 90 2.32 -1.68 0.81
N MET A 91 2.61 -2.94 0.47
CA MET A 91 3.85 -3.32 -0.19
C MET A 91 4.02 -2.66 -1.54
N LYS A 92 2.89 -2.32 -2.23
CA LYS A 92 2.89 -1.75 -3.59
C LYS A 92 3.46 -0.33 -3.67
N ASP A 93 3.56 0.35 -2.56
CA ASP A 93 4.11 1.71 -2.43
C ASP A 93 5.36 1.75 -1.54
N ILE A 94 5.36 1.06 -0.40
CA ILE A 94 6.49 1.11 0.53
C ILE A 94 7.75 0.44 -0.05
N TYR A 95 7.63 -0.77 -0.61
CA TYR A 95 8.81 -1.48 -1.14
C TYR A 95 9.38 -0.85 -2.43
N PRO A 96 8.58 -0.40 -3.42
CA PRO A 96 9.12 0.38 -4.53
C PRO A 96 9.81 1.67 -4.08
N THR A 97 9.28 2.35 -3.06
CA THR A 97 9.94 3.51 -2.47
C THR A 97 11.34 3.18 -1.97
N LEU A 98 11.49 2.08 -1.23
CA LEU A 98 12.79 1.63 -0.75
C LEU A 98 13.71 1.16 -1.88
N LYS A 99 13.17 0.52 -2.91
CA LYS A 99 13.92 0.00 -4.05
C LYS A 99 14.50 1.09 -4.93
N PHE A 100 13.70 2.13 -5.25
CA PHE A 100 14.07 3.17 -6.22
C PHE A 100 14.52 4.49 -5.56
N GLY A 101 14.43 4.62 -4.24
CA GLY A 101 14.63 5.90 -3.57
C GLY A 101 13.50 6.90 -3.86
N ALA A 102 12.32 6.39 -4.18
CA ALA A 102 11.13 7.17 -4.47
C ALA A 102 10.52 7.81 -3.20
N THR A 103 9.37 8.44 -3.32
CA THR A 103 8.66 9.07 -2.20
C THR A 103 7.32 8.39 -1.94
N THR A 104 6.99 8.15 -0.68
CA THR A 104 5.63 7.73 -0.28
C THR A 104 5.05 8.68 0.76
N TRP A 105 3.85 9.18 0.47
CA TRP A 105 3.02 9.90 1.43
C TRP A 105 2.01 8.94 2.07
N LEU A 106 2.08 8.80 3.40
CA LEU A 106 1.06 8.08 4.16
C LEU A 106 -0.16 9.00 4.31
N ILE A 107 -1.19 8.73 3.51
CA ILE A 107 -2.39 9.59 3.49
C ILE A 107 -3.17 9.39 4.79
N PRO A 108 -3.51 10.46 5.53
CA PRO A 108 -4.36 10.37 6.71
C PRO A 108 -5.68 9.68 6.38
N HIS A 109 -6.03 8.66 7.18
CA HIS A 109 -7.20 7.81 6.92
C HIS A 109 -8.51 8.62 6.85
N GLU A 110 -8.60 9.70 7.62
CA GLU A 110 -9.77 10.59 7.68
C GLU A 110 -10.07 11.25 6.33
N LEU A 111 -9.04 11.48 5.51
CA LEU A 111 -9.21 12.12 4.20
C LEU A 111 -10.04 11.27 3.23
N PHE A 112 -10.04 9.95 3.41
CA PHE A 112 -10.87 9.06 2.60
C PHE A 112 -12.37 9.25 2.84
N LEU A 113 -12.77 9.94 3.90
CA LEU A 113 -14.17 10.35 4.13
C LEU A 113 -14.54 11.66 3.43
N PHE A 114 -13.54 12.41 2.92
CA PHE A 114 -13.71 13.73 2.32
C PHE A 114 -13.05 13.79 0.93
N PRO A 115 -13.71 13.30 -0.14
CA PRO A 115 -13.10 13.10 -1.46
C PRO A 115 -12.46 14.34 -2.07
N VAL A 116 -13.06 15.53 -1.88
CA VAL A 116 -12.47 16.80 -2.34
C VAL A 116 -11.13 17.07 -1.66
N ARG A 117 -11.09 16.99 -0.32
CA ARG A 117 -9.87 17.19 0.45
C ARG A 117 -8.80 16.12 0.15
N LEU A 118 -9.23 14.89 -0.14
CA LEU A 118 -8.33 13.82 -0.56
C LEU A 118 -7.63 14.18 -1.87
N VAL A 119 -8.36 14.67 -2.87
CA VAL A 119 -7.77 15.09 -4.14
C VAL A 119 -6.90 16.33 -3.98
N GLU A 120 -7.30 17.30 -3.16
CA GLU A 120 -6.45 18.45 -2.80
C GLU A 120 -5.14 18.00 -2.17
N TYR A 121 -5.19 17.01 -1.26
CA TYR A 121 -3.99 16.41 -0.65
C TYR A 121 -3.07 15.76 -1.71
N LEU A 122 -3.64 15.01 -2.67
CA LEU A 122 -2.87 14.46 -3.78
C LEU A 122 -2.13 15.55 -4.55
N ASN A 123 -2.80 16.67 -4.82
CA ASN A 123 -2.24 17.80 -5.58
C ASN A 123 -1.15 18.55 -4.79
N VAL A 124 -1.39 18.84 -3.51
CA VAL A 124 -0.42 19.51 -2.63
C VAL A 124 0.89 18.73 -2.54
N HIS A 125 0.79 17.40 -2.43
CA HIS A 125 1.96 16.53 -2.31
C HIS A 125 2.47 16.01 -3.65
N LYS A 126 1.91 16.48 -4.78
CA LYS A 126 2.27 16.09 -6.14
C LYS A 126 2.29 14.57 -6.33
N ILE A 127 1.36 13.86 -5.69
CA ILE A 127 1.25 12.42 -5.79
C ILE A 127 0.92 12.04 -7.23
N ASN A 128 1.78 11.23 -7.84
CA ASN A 128 1.66 10.83 -9.23
C ASN A 128 1.29 9.35 -9.42
N THR A 129 1.35 8.55 -8.37
CA THR A 129 1.10 7.12 -8.40
C THR A 129 0.24 6.67 -7.23
N ILE A 130 -0.84 5.98 -7.52
CA ILE A 130 -1.71 5.38 -6.50
C ILE A 130 -2.04 3.93 -6.85
N CYS A 131 -1.98 3.04 -5.84
CA CYS A 131 -2.29 1.61 -5.94
C CYS A 131 -3.41 1.28 -4.94
N TRP A 132 -4.65 1.64 -5.28
CA TRP A 132 -5.76 1.67 -4.34
C TRP A 132 -6.82 0.60 -4.62
N VAL A 133 -7.66 0.36 -3.63
CA VAL A 133 -8.89 -0.41 -3.82
C VAL A 133 -9.89 0.37 -4.65
N VAL A 134 -10.72 -0.33 -5.41
CA VAL A 134 -11.71 0.28 -6.32
C VAL A 134 -12.73 1.14 -5.57
N SER A 135 -13.12 0.71 -4.36
CA SER A 135 -14.07 1.46 -3.52
C SER A 135 -13.59 2.89 -3.23
N ALA A 136 -12.29 3.10 -2.95
CA ALA A 136 -11.72 4.44 -2.74
C ALA A 136 -11.79 5.31 -4.01
N LEU A 137 -11.47 4.74 -5.17
CA LEU A 137 -11.58 5.45 -6.46
C LEU A 137 -13.04 5.77 -6.82
N THR A 138 -13.93 4.81 -6.58
CA THR A 138 -15.37 4.97 -6.83
C THR A 138 -15.96 6.10 -5.98
N MET A 139 -15.53 6.21 -4.73
CA MET A 139 -16.00 7.28 -3.83
C MET A 139 -15.67 8.66 -4.39
N ILE A 140 -14.43 8.89 -4.84
CA ILE A 140 -14.05 10.18 -5.46
C ILE A 140 -14.96 10.52 -6.64
N SER A 141 -15.19 9.58 -7.53
CA SER A 141 -15.98 9.82 -8.73
C SER A 141 -17.49 9.90 -8.46
N ALA A 142 -18.02 9.17 -7.48
CA ALA A 142 -19.44 9.13 -7.16
C ALA A 142 -19.95 10.40 -6.48
N PHE A 143 -19.13 11.03 -5.65
CA PHE A 143 -19.48 12.29 -4.96
C PHE A 143 -19.33 13.55 -5.81
N GLY A 144 -19.00 13.41 -7.09
CA GLY A 144 -18.90 14.54 -8.00
C GLY A 144 -17.66 15.41 -7.79
N THR A 145 -16.66 14.90 -7.09
CA THR A 145 -15.40 15.59 -6.75
C THR A 145 -14.74 16.26 -7.96
N PHE A 146 -14.78 15.61 -9.12
CA PHE A 146 -14.18 16.15 -10.35
C PHE A 146 -14.84 17.42 -10.91
N LYS A 147 -15.96 17.87 -10.34
CA LYS A 147 -16.55 19.17 -10.65
C LYS A 147 -15.90 20.31 -9.85
N GLU A 148 -15.26 19.97 -8.74
CA GLU A 148 -14.62 20.92 -7.83
C GLU A 148 -13.11 20.90 -7.97
N VAL A 149 -12.50 19.70 -7.98
CA VAL A 149 -11.06 19.50 -8.04
C VAL A 149 -10.73 18.21 -8.80
N VAL A 150 -9.65 18.21 -9.56
CA VAL A 150 -9.13 17.04 -10.27
C VAL A 150 -7.70 16.75 -9.82
N PRO A 151 -7.25 15.48 -9.82
CA PRO A 151 -5.85 15.14 -9.59
C PRO A 151 -4.98 15.66 -10.75
N GLU A 152 -4.06 16.56 -10.46
CA GLU A 152 -3.25 17.24 -11.48
C GLU A 152 -1.98 16.47 -11.85
N TYR A 153 -1.44 15.69 -10.92
CA TYR A 153 -0.14 15.07 -11.05
C TYR A 153 -0.19 13.58 -11.33
N LEU A 154 -1.36 12.94 -11.23
CA LEU A 154 -1.49 11.49 -11.44
C LEU A 154 -0.99 11.09 -12.83
N ARG A 155 -0.10 10.08 -12.84
CA ARG A 155 0.41 9.38 -14.03
C ARG A 155 -0.10 7.94 -14.06
N THR A 156 -0.08 7.26 -12.89
CA THR A 156 -0.44 5.84 -12.75
C THR A 156 -1.50 5.65 -11.67
N VAL A 157 -2.58 4.97 -12.04
CA VAL A 157 -3.64 4.49 -11.14
C VAL A 157 -3.76 2.99 -11.31
N ALA A 158 -3.20 2.25 -10.37
CA ALA A 158 -3.38 0.80 -10.28
C ALA A 158 -4.50 0.48 -9.29
N PHE A 159 -5.31 -0.52 -9.62
CA PHE A 159 -6.43 -0.94 -8.77
C PHE A 159 -6.67 -2.44 -8.89
N GLY A 160 -7.35 -3.03 -7.94
CA GLY A 160 -7.64 -4.46 -7.96
C GLY A 160 -8.58 -4.88 -6.84
N SER A 161 -8.78 -6.21 -6.72
CA SER A 161 -9.61 -6.87 -5.71
C SER A 161 -11.12 -6.68 -5.85
N GLU A 162 -11.58 -5.70 -6.60
CA GLU A 162 -13.00 -5.37 -6.80
C GLU A 162 -13.28 -5.05 -8.27
N VAL A 163 -14.53 -5.22 -8.69
CA VAL A 163 -14.97 -4.80 -10.02
C VAL A 163 -15.18 -3.27 -10.02
N PHE A 164 -14.43 -2.55 -10.87
CA PHE A 164 -14.65 -1.12 -11.03
C PHE A 164 -15.94 -0.86 -11.81
N PRO A 165 -16.95 -0.19 -11.22
CA PRO A 165 -18.19 0.11 -11.92
C PRO A 165 -17.90 0.92 -13.18
N ILE A 166 -18.34 0.42 -14.34
CA ILE A 166 -17.96 0.96 -15.65
C ILE A 166 -18.28 2.46 -15.80
N ARG A 167 -19.39 2.93 -15.22
CA ARG A 167 -19.76 4.34 -15.23
C ARG A 167 -18.71 5.20 -14.53
N GLN A 168 -18.22 4.76 -13.37
CA GLN A 168 -17.23 5.45 -12.56
C GLN A 168 -15.85 5.38 -13.22
N PHE A 169 -15.47 4.22 -13.73
CA PHE A 169 -14.23 4.06 -14.50
C PHE A 169 -14.19 4.98 -15.72
N ASN A 170 -15.27 5.04 -16.49
CA ASN A 170 -15.37 5.94 -17.65
C ASN A 170 -15.28 7.42 -17.26
N LEU A 171 -15.76 7.79 -16.06
CA LEU A 171 -15.61 9.14 -15.57
C LEU A 171 -14.14 9.46 -15.27
N TRP A 172 -13.42 8.57 -14.59
CA TRP A 172 -11.98 8.68 -14.36
C TRP A 172 -11.20 8.81 -15.68
N LYS A 173 -11.47 7.94 -16.64
CA LYS A 173 -10.79 7.94 -17.96
C LYS A 173 -11.04 9.22 -18.75
N ARG A 174 -12.25 9.78 -18.68
CA ARG A 174 -12.59 11.03 -19.37
C ARG A 174 -11.98 12.24 -18.69
N THR A 175 -11.93 12.23 -17.36
CA THR A 175 -11.37 13.35 -16.58
C THR A 175 -9.85 13.39 -16.69
N LEU A 176 -9.21 12.22 -16.73
CA LEU A 176 -7.75 12.08 -16.74
C LEU A 176 -7.30 11.18 -17.92
N PRO A 177 -7.44 11.65 -19.17
CA PRO A 177 -7.17 10.83 -20.35
C PRO A 177 -5.70 10.44 -20.49
N GLN A 178 -4.78 11.22 -19.91
CA GLN A 178 -3.32 10.97 -19.91
C GLN A 178 -2.88 9.94 -18.88
N VAL A 179 -3.74 9.61 -17.91
CA VAL A 179 -3.38 8.70 -16.82
C VAL A 179 -3.46 7.24 -17.29
N ARG A 180 -2.44 6.47 -16.92
CA ARG A 180 -2.43 5.03 -17.10
C ARG A 180 -3.27 4.36 -16.02
N PHE A 181 -4.27 3.59 -16.42
CA PHE A 181 -5.11 2.77 -15.54
C PHE A 181 -4.76 1.29 -15.75
N THR A 182 -4.45 0.60 -14.66
CA THR A 182 -4.06 -0.83 -14.68
C THR A 182 -4.83 -1.57 -13.60
N ASN A 183 -5.39 -2.73 -13.96
CA ASN A 183 -6.08 -3.66 -13.06
C ASN A 183 -5.24 -4.92 -12.86
#